data_940dcdb85c619b75151a461e27b20ec9
#
_entry.id   940dcdb85c619b75151a461e27b20ec9
#
_cell.length_a   1.000
_cell.length_b   1.000
_cell.length_c   1.000
_cell.angle_alpha   90.00
_cell.angle_beta   90.00
_cell.angle_gamma   90.00
#
_symmetry.space_group_name_H-M   'P 1'
#
loop_
_entity.id
_entity.type
_entity.pdbx_description
1 polymer ?
#
loop_
_entity_poly.entity_id
_entity_poly.type
_entity_poly.pdbx_seq_one_letter_code
_entity_poly.pdbx_strand_id
1 'polypeptide(L)'
;MIASHAAVVASAELLTSLYGERHRLCPTPNPELSLVLSCDRAIDLIELEQLCDAVGWSRRPLRRVREALEHSLLRVGLWRHDPRLPKLVGFARCTGDGIVEATVWDVAVHPLYQGAGLGKQLMVYVLDQLRAMEVDRVSLFADPEVVKFYAAQGWELEPQQRRCAFWYSP
;
A
#
# COMPACT_ATOMS: atom_id res chain seq x y z
N MET A 1 -16.42 38.46 1.56
CA MET A 1 -17.10 37.21 1.95
C MET A 1 -16.17 36.07 1.49
N ILE A 2 -15.37 35.56 2.41
CA ILE A 2 -14.45 34.45 2.16
C ILE A 2 -15.29 33.20 2.39
N ALA A 3 -15.55 32.47 1.30
CA ALA A 3 -16.21 31.17 1.41
C ALA A 3 -15.27 30.23 2.20
N SER A 4 -15.70 29.86 3.39
CA SER A 4 -15.10 28.80 4.18
C SER A 4 -15.01 27.56 3.32
N HIS A 5 -13.80 27.15 2.93
CA HIS A 5 -13.56 25.79 2.44
C HIS A 5 -13.73 24.84 3.64
N ALA A 6 -14.97 24.53 3.96
CA ALA A 6 -15.27 23.37 4.77
C ALA A 6 -14.68 22.17 4.03
N ALA A 7 -13.68 21.54 4.62
CA ALA A 7 -13.21 20.24 4.18
C ALA A 7 -14.45 19.37 4.00
N VAL A 8 -14.73 18.96 2.77
CA VAL A 8 -15.84 18.06 2.47
C VAL A 8 -15.43 16.73 3.11
N VAL A 9 -15.87 16.51 4.33
CA VAL A 9 -15.83 15.20 4.96
C VAL A 9 -16.73 14.35 4.07
N ALA A 10 -16.14 13.55 3.22
CA ALA A 10 -16.87 12.63 2.38
C ALA A 10 -17.75 11.78 3.30
N SER A 11 -19.04 11.63 2.99
CA SER A 11 -19.93 10.78 3.76
C SER A 11 -19.38 9.34 3.74
N ALA A 12 -19.64 8.56 4.80
CA ALA A 12 -19.23 7.16 4.85
C ALA A 12 -19.73 6.38 3.64
N GLU A 13 -20.94 6.67 3.15
CA GLU A 13 -21.52 6.07 1.95
C GLU A 13 -20.69 6.38 0.68
N LEU A 14 -20.26 7.64 0.51
CA LEU A 14 -19.41 8.02 -0.62
C LEU A 14 -18.06 7.33 -0.57
N LEU A 15 -17.45 7.24 0.60
CA LEU A 15 -16.17 6.52 0.77
C LEU A 15 -16.34 5.02 0.46
N THR A 16 -17.38 4.39 0.96
CA THR A 16 -17.68 2.99 0.66
C THR A 16 -17.94 2.79 -0.84
N SER A 17 -18.68 3.68 -1.49
CA SER A 17 -18.91 3.61 -2.93
C SER A 17 -17.63 3.71 -3.76
N LEU A 18 -16.67 4.56 -3.36
CA LEU A 18 -15.44 4.79 -4.11
C LEU A 18 -14.32 3.79 -3.79
N TYR A 19 -14.25 3.32 -2.55
CA TYR A 19 -13.11 2.57 -2.02
C TYR A 19 -13.47 1.16 -1.52
N GLY A 20 -14.75 0.76 -1.54
CA GLY A 20 -15.24 -0.52 -1.02
C GLY A 20 -15.41 -0.52 0.50
N GLU A 21 -15.84 -1.66 1.04
CA GLU A 21 -16.12 -1.82 2.48
C GLU A 21 -14.85 -1.72 3.34
N ARG A 22 -13.76 -2.31 2.86
CA ARG A 22 -12.48 -2.29 3.56
C ARG A 22 -11.67 -1.07 3.16
N HIS A 23 -12.02 0.06 3.75
CA HIS A 23 -11.25 1.30 3.59
C HIS A 23 -10.95 1.96 4.94
N ARG A 24 -9.94 2.83 4.96
CA ARG A 24 -9.50 3.57 6.14
C ARG A 24 -9.03 4.97 5.76
N LEU A 25 -9.56 5.99 6.40
CA LEU A 25 -9.00 7.34 6.31
C LEU A 25 -7.64 7.40 7.02
N CYS A 26 -6.68 8.01 6.35
CA CYS A 26 -5.34 8.22 6.91
C CYS A 26 -5.25 9.59 7.58
N PRO A 27 -4.89 9.67 8.86
CA PRO A 27 -4.52 10.93 9.47
C PRO A 27 -3.35 11.57 8.73
N THR A 28 -3.46 12.84 8.43
CA THR A 28 -2.40 13.63 7.78
C THR A 28 -2.24 14.97 8.49
N PRO A 29 -1.00 15.49 8.59
CA PRO A 29 -0.75 16.82 9.16
C PRO A 29 -1.38 17.96 8.34
N ASN A 30 -1.63 17.72 7.05
CA ASN A 30 -2.29 18.69 6.16
C ASN A 30 -3.81 18.44 6.15
N PRO A 31 -4.64 19.35 6.75
CA PRO A 31 -6.09 19.17 6.81
C PRO A 31 -6.80 19.28 5.45
N GLU A 32 -6.13 19.83 4.44
CA GLU A 32 -6.66 19.90 3.08
C GLU A 32 -6.44 18.60 2.29
N LEU A 33 -5.60 17.71 2.81
CA LEU A 33 -5.25 16.46 2.18
C LEU A 33 -6.04 15.32 2.81
N SER A 34 -7.00 14.78 2.08
CA SER A 34 -7.71 13.55 2.47
C SER A 34 -7.07 12.35 1.77
N LEU A 35 -6.65 11.37 2.56
CA LEU A 35 -6.00 10.15 2.07
C LEU A 35 -6.78 8.93 2.55
N VAL A 36 -6.95 7.95 1.67
CA VAL A 36 -7.74 6.74 1.93
C VAL A 36 -6.92 5.50 1.56
N LEU A 37 -6.79 4.58 2.51
CA LEU A 37 -6.32 3.21 2.26
C LEU A 37 -7.51 2.33 1.91
N SER A 38 -7.35 1.45 0.94
CA SER A 38 -8.34 0.42 0.62
C SER A 38 -7.68 -0.80 -0.01
N CYS A 39 -8.26 -1.98 0.22
CA CYS A 39 -7.91 -3.21 -0.50
C CYS A 39 -9.03 -3.68 -1.44
N ASP A 40 -10.18 -3.00 -1.46
CA ASP A 40 -11.32 -3.34 -2.32
C ASP A 40 -11.35 -2.54 -3.62
N ARG A 41 -10.80 -1.30 -3.61
CA ARG A 41 -10.73 -0.50 -4.82
C ARG A 41 -9.73 -1.09 -5.80
N ALA A 42 -10.16 -1.24 -7.05
CA ALA A 42 -9.30 -1.72 -8.15
C ALA A 42 -8.09 -0.80 -8.36
N ILE A 43 -6.95 -1.40 -8.61
CA ILE A 43 -5.70 -0.70 -8.95
C ILE A 43 -5.68 -0.45 -10.46
N ASP A 44 -5.64 0.81 -10.86
CA ASP A 44 -5.39 1.17 -12.25
C ASP A 44 -3.91 0.95 -12.60
N LEU A 45 -3.67 0.23 -13.72
CA LEU A 45 -2.31 -0.18 -14.11
C LEU A 45 -1.44 1.01 -14.52
N ILE A 46 -2.04 2.04 -15.12
CA ILE A 46 -1.31 3.24 -15.56
C ILE A 46 -0.94 4.09 -14.33
N GLU A 47 -1.85 4.25 -13.38
CA GLU A 47 -1.55 4.94 -12.12
C GLU A 47 -0.46 4.19 -11.32
N LEU A 48 -0.50 2.87 -11.30
CA LEU A 48 0.53 2.05 -10.66
C LEU A 48 1.88 2.19 -11.36
N GLU A 49 1.93 2.18 -12.69
CA GLU A 49 3.16 2.43 -13.45
C GLU A 49 3.73 3.82 -13.15
N GLN A 50 2.89 4.86 -13.12
CA GLN A 50 3.30 6.23 -12.75
C GLN A 50 3.87 6.29 -11.33
N LEU A 51 3.28 5.57 -10.39
CA LEU A 51 3.79 5.49 -9.02
C LEU A 51 5.15 4.78 -8.98
N CYS A 52 5.32 3.67 -9.70
CA CYS A 52 6.59 2.96 -9.82
C CYS A 52 7.68 3.84 -10.43
N ASP A 53 7.36 4.57 -11.50
CA ASP A 53 8.29 5.55 -12.11
C ASP A 53 8.70 6.64 -11.10
N ALA A 54 7.74 7.15 -10.32
CA ALA A 54 7.99 8.21 -9.35
C ALA A 54 8.94 7.77 -8.22
N VAL A 55 8.94 6.49 -7.85
CA VAL A 55 9.87 5.92 -6.86
C VAL A 55 11.16 5.36 -7.48
N GLY A 56 11.35 5.51 -8.80
CA GLY A 56 12.57 5.11 -9.50
C GLY A 56 12.66 3.62 -9.82
N TRP A 57 11.54 2.90 -9.82
CA TRP A 57 11.56 1.48 -10.17
C TRP A 57 11.54 1.25 -11.68
N SER A 58 12.21 0.18 -12.12
CA SER A 58 12.20 -0.23 -13.50
C SER A 58 10.80 -0.68 -13.94
N ARG A 59 10.39 -0.26 -15.15
CA ARG A 59 9.11 -0.64 -15.72
C ARG A 59 9.04 -2.14 -16.00
N ARG A 60 7.90 -2.72 -15.71
CA ARG A 60 7.53 -4.10 -16.06
C ARG A 60 6.45 -4.08 -17.14
N PRO A 61 6.41 -5.08 -18.05
CA PRO A 61 5.33 -5.17 -19.03
C PRO A 61 3.96 -5.18 -18.35
N LEU A 62 3.04 -4.30 -18.75
CA LEU A 62 1.73 -4.12 -18.09
C LEU A 62 0.92 -5.43 -18.03
N ARG A 63 1.06 -6.31 -19.02
CA ARG A 63 0.42 -7.64 -18.98
C ARG A 63 0.90 -8.44 -17.77
N ARG A 64 2.21 -8.46 -17.49
CA ARG A 64 2.76 -9.16 -16.32
C ARG A 64 2.36 -8.52 -15.00
N VAL A 65 2.27 -7.19 -14.97
CA VAL A 65 1.78 -6.47 -13.78
C VAL A 65 0.33 -6.85 -13.50
N ARG A 66 -0.53 -6.89 -14.51
CA ARG A 66 -1.93 -7.32 -14.37
C ARG A 66 -2.02 -8.73 -13.81
N GLU A 67 -1.34 -9.69 -14.44
CA GLU A 67 -1.30 -11.08 -13.98
C GLU A 67 -0.81 -11.18 -12.53
N ALA A 68 0.25 -10.44 -12.16
CA ALA A 68 0.75 -10.43 -10.79
C ALA A 68 -0.28 -9.87 -9.79
N LEU A 69 -1.02 -8.82 -10.16
CA LEU A 69 -2.10 -8.28 -9.31
C LEU A 69 -3.25 -9.28 -9.16
N GLU A 70 -3.64 -9.96 -10.23
CA GLU A 70 -4.71 -10.97 -10.21
C GLU A 70 -4.36 -12.15 -9.29
N HIS A 71 -3.09 -12.54 -9.25
CA HIS A 71 -2.58 -13.64 -8.41
C HIS A 71 -2.09 -13.17 -7.03
N SER A 72 -2.25 -11.91 -6.68
CA SER A 72 -1.88 -11.41 -5.36
C SER A 72 -2.96 -11.75 -4.33
N LEU A 73 -2.53 -12.25 -3.18
CA LEU A 73 -3.39 -12.52 -2.02
C LEU A 73 -4.11 -11.25 -1.55
N LEU A 74 -3.35 -10.15 -1.48
CA LEU A 74 -3.84 -8.86 -1.04
C LEU A 74 -3.21 -7.75 -1.90
N ARG A 75 -3.98 -6.73 -2.25
CA ARG A 75 -3.53 -5.50 -2.89
C ARG A 75 -4.07 -4.34 -2.11
N VAL A 76 -3.21 -3.43 -1.71
CA VAL A 76 -3.59 -2.25 -0.94
C VAL A 76 -3.13 -1.02 -1.71
N GLY A 77 -4.05 -0.13 -2.00
CA GLY A 77 -3.75 1.20 -2.49
C GLY A 77 -3.92 2.25 -1.40
N LEU A 78 -3.12 3.30 -1.51
CA LEU A 78 -3.30 4.56 -0.79
C LEU A 78 -3.64 5.62 -1.83
N TRP A 79 -4.84 6.20 -1.72
CA TRP A 79 -5.31 7.22 -2.66
C TRP A 79 -5.39 8.59 -2.00
N ARG A 80 -4.97 9.61 -2.74
CA ARG A 80 -5.44 10.97 -2.49
C ARG A 80 -6.90 11.01 -2.88
N HIS A 81 -7.76 11.29 -1.90
CA HIS A 81 -9.19 11.38 -2.13
C HIS A 81 -9.53 12.61 -2.97
N ASP A 82 -10.22 12.37 -4.05
CA ASP A 82 -10.94 13.34 -4.85
C ASP A 82 -12.26 12.67 -5.26
N PRO A 83 -13.43 13.29 -5.00
CA PRO A 83 -14.71 12.68 -5.33
C PRO A 83 -14.90 12.34 -6.80
N ARG A 84 -14.18 13.02 -7.70
CA ARG A 84 -14.27 12.82 -9.15
C ARG A 84 -13.18 11.90 -9.66
N LEU A 85 -11.96 12.09 -9.18
CA LEU A 85 -10.79 11.38 -9.68
C LEU A 85 -9.80 11.08 -8.54
N PRO A 86 -10.06 10.05 -7.72
CA PRO A 86 -9.09 9.59 -6.74
C PRO A 86 -7.78 9.19 -7.40
N LYS A 87 -6.64 9.63 -6.84
CA LYS A 87 -5.32 9.35 -7.40
C LYS A 87 -4.51 8.40 -6.51
N LEU A 88 -3.96 7.33 -7.09
CA LEU A 88 -3.07 6.39 -6.40
C LEU A 88 -1.75 7.08 -6.05
N VAL A 89 -1.42 7.13 -4.76
CA VAL A 89 -0.20 7.75 -4.22
C VAL A 89 0.64 6.81 -3.36
N GLY A 90 0.16 5.61 -3.11
CA GLY A 90 0.91 4.55 -2.46
C GLY A 90 0.32 3.18 -2.79
N PHE A 91 1.14 2.15 -2.65
CA PHE A 91 0.77 0.79 -3.02
C PHE A 91 1.56 -0.21 -2.20
N ALA A 92 0.95 -1.36 -1.92
CA ALA A 92 1.59 -2.57 -1.46
C ALA A 92 0.77 -3.78 -1.92
N ARG A 93 1.43 -4.92 -2.13
CA ARG A 93 0.74 -6.18 -2.41
C ARG A 93 1.33 -7.31 -1.59
N CYS A 94 0.56 -8.37 -1.41
CA CYS A 94 1.01 -9.58 -0.74
C CYS A 94 0.77 -10.80 -1.61
N THR A 95 1.67 -11.76 -1.50
CA THR A 95 1.51 -13.12 -2.04
C THR A 95 1.61 -14.12 -0.89
N GLY A 96 1.11 -15.33 -1.08
CA GLY A 96 1.13 -16.38 -0.08
C GLY A 96 -0.09 -17.28 -0.20
N ASP A 97 -0.20 -18.24 0.70
CA ASP A 97 -1.35 -19.15 0.77
C ASP A 97 -2.58 -18.52 1.46
N GLY A 98 -2.37 -17.42 2.18
CA GLY A 98 -3.43 -16.73 2.91
C GLY A 98 -3.85 -17.43 4.20
N ILE A 99 -3.07 -18.39 4.68
CA ILE A 99 -3.32 -19.21 5.86
C ILE A 99 -2.08 -19.21 6.77
N VAL A 100 -0.98 -19.80 6.31
CA VAL A 100 0.25 -19.94 7.11
C VAL A 100 1.18 -18.77 6.85
N GLU A 101 1.32 -18.36 5.60
CA GLU A 101 2.31 -17.36 5.19
C GLU A 101 1.79 -16.33 4.20
N ALA A 102 2.26 -15.10 4.37
CA ALA A 102 2.20 -14.06 3.35
C ALA A 102 3.53 -13.32 3.26
N THR A 103 3.90 -12.92 2.04
CA THR A 103 5.06 -12.06 1.80
C THR A 103 4.59 -10.73 1.22
N VAL A 104 5.05 -9.62 1.82
CA VAL A 104 4.76 -8.26 1.34
C VAL A 104 5.76 -7.86 0.28
N TRP A 105 5.26 -7.30 -0.82
CA TRP A 105 6.00 -6.85 -1.99
C TRP A 105 5.59 -5.45 -2.43
N ASP A 106 6.46 -4.82 -3.22
CA ASP A 106 6.16 -3.61 -3.96
C ASP A 106 5.58 -2.48 -3.07
N VAL A 107 6.16 -2.27 -1.88
CA VAL A 107 5.74 -1.20 -0.97
C VAL A 107 6.28 0.13 -1.49
N ALA A 108 5.39 0.99 -1.93
CA ALA A 108 5.73 2.30 -2.48
C ALA A 108 4.84 3.40 -1.91
N VAL A 109 5.42 4.58 -1.67
CA VAL A 109 4.71 5.83 -1.43
C VAL A 109 5.35 6.90 -2.32
N HIS A 110 4.52 7.60 -3.09
CA HIS A 110 4.97 8.63 -4.00
C HIS A 110 5.80 9.70 -3.26
N PRO A 111 6.95 10.15 -3.80
CA PRO A 111 7.89 11.04 -3.09
C PRO A 111 7.25 12.29 -2.49
N LEU A 112 6.28 12.91 -3.17
CA LEU A 112 5.56 14.09 -2.67
C LEU A 112 4.71 13.81 -1.41
N TYR A 113 4.51 12.55 -1.05
CA TYR A 113 3.71 12.12 0.12
C TYR A 113 4.56 11.42 1.18
N GLN A 114 5.86 11.28 0.96
CA GLN A 114 6.78 10.71 1.94
C GLN A 114 7.01 11.68 3.11
N GLY A 115 7.59 11.17 4.22
CA GLY A 115 7.90 11.98 5.40
C GLY A 115 6.72 12.25 6.34
N ALA A 116 5.47 11.98 5.92
CA ALA A 116 4.26 12.18 6.72
C ALA A 116 3.75 10.91 7.43
N GLY A 117 4.58 9.88 7.55
CA GLY A 117 4.21 8.62 8.23
C GLY A 117 3.28 7.69 7.41
N LEU A 118 3.00 8.01 6.15
CA LEU A 118 2.06 7.25 5.31
C LEU A 118 2.53 5.83 4.99
N GLY A 119 3.82 5.63 4.82
CA GLY A 119 4.39 4.28 4.66
C GLY A 119 4.12 3.39 5.87
N LYS A 120 4.22 3.94 7.08
CA LYS A 120 3.85 3.24 8.31
C LYS A 120 2.35 2.91 8.34
N GLN A 121 1.49 3.86 7.99
CA GLN A 121 0.04 3.65 7.96
C GLN A 121 -0.35 2.59 6.94
N LEU A 122 0.28 2.61 5.75
CA LEU A 122 0.11 1.58 4.71
C LEU A 122 0.48 0.19 5.25
N MET A 123 1.64 0.04 5.90
CA MET A 123 2.08 -1.23 6.46
C MET A 123 1.18 -1.71 7.61
N VAL A 124 0.76 -0.82 8.49
CA VAL A 124 -0.21 -1.15 9.56
C VAL A 124 -1.51 -1.67 8.96
N TYR A 125 -2.03 -1.00 7.92
CA TYR A 125 -3.25 -1.43 7.25
C TYR A 125 -3.09 -2.81 6.56
N VAL A 126 -1.96 -3.05 5.88
CA VAL A 126 -1.63 -4.36 5.30
C VAL A 126 -1.64 -5.45 6.37
N LEU A 127 -0.95 -5.23 7.49
CA LEU A 127 -0.88 -6.20 8.59
C LEU A 127 -2.25 -6.44 9.25
N ASP A 128 -3.08 -5.41 9.37
CA ASP A 128 -4.45 -5.56 9.89
C ASP A 128 -5.32 -6.41 8.97
N GLN A 129 -5.20 -6.25 7.63
CA GLN A 129 -5.91 -7.09 6.68
C GLN A 129 -5.43 -8.55 6.73
N LEU A 130 -4.11 -8.78 6.78
CA LEU A 130 -3.56 -10.14 6.89
C LEU A 130 -3.92 -10.81 8.22
N ARG A 131 -3.96 -10.04 9.32
CA ARG A 131 -4.42 -10.53 10.62
C ARG A 131 -5.91 -10.91 10.60
N ALA A 132 -6.75 -10.11 9.91
CA ALA A 132 -8.17 -10.44 9.72
C ALA A 132 -8.39 -11.69 8.86
N MET A 133 -7.40 -12.09 8.05
CA MET A 133 -7.37 -13.36 7.31
C MET A 133 -6.78 -14.51 8.13
N GLU A 134 -6.36 -14.24 9.39
CA GLU A 134 -5.73 -15.21 10.28
C GLU A 134 -4.40 -15.78 9.75
N VAL A 135 -3.64 -14.99 8.98
CA VAL A 135 -2.32 -15.39 8.48
C VAL A 135 -1.32 -15.45 9.66
N ASP A 136 -0.68 -16.59 9.85
CA ASP A 136 0.22 -16.84 10.98
C ASP A 136 1.53 -16.04 10.90
N ARG A 137 2.11 -15.94 9.71
CA ARG A 137 3.43 -15.33 9.50
C ARG A 137 3.44 -14.41 8.29
N VAL A 138 4.02 -13.23 8.48
CA VAL A 138 4.22 -12.26 7.39
C VAL A 138 5.71 -11.99 7.24
N SER A 139 6.22 -12.06 6.02
CA SER A 139 7.61 -11.75 5.66
C SER A 139 7.68 -10.61 4.66
N LEU A 140 8.86 -10.01 4.53
CA LEU A 140 9.20 -9.07 3.46
C LEU A 140 10.71 -9.09 3.19
N PHE A 141 11.11 -8.56 2.05
CA PHE A 141 12.51 -8.33 1.70
C PHE A 141 12.71 -6.82 1.63
N ALA A 142 13.66 -6.33 2.42
CA ALA A 142 13.93 -4.89 2.55
C ALA A 142 15.29 -4.57 1.94
N ASP A 143 15.34 -3.55 1.09
CA ASP A 143 16.60 -2.97 0.65
C ASP A 143 17.32 -2.33 1.85
N PRO A 144 18.67 -2.28 1.85
CA PRO A 144 19.46 -1.79 2.99
C PRO A 144 19.03 -0.41 3.52
N GLU A 145 18.58 0.48 2.63
CA GLU A 145 18.18 1.85 2.95
C GLU A 145 16.90 1.93 3.77
N VAL A 146 16.01 0.91 3.66
CA VAL A 146 14.71 0.88 4.33
C VAL A 146 14.63 -0.10 5.49
N VAL A 147 15.70 -0.84 5.80
CA VAL A 147 15.73 -1.80 6.92
C VAL A 147 15.35 -1.11 8.24
N LYS A 148 15.88 0.09 8.52
CA LYS A 148 15.57 0.84 9.73
C LYS A 148 14.09 1.23 9.83
N PHE A 149 13.44 1.48 8.70
CA PHE A 149 12.01 1.78 8.65
C PHE A 149 11.17 0.61 9.14
N TYR A 150 11.50 -0.61 8.75
CA TYR A 150 10.79 -1.83 9.19
C TYR A 150 11.13 -2.18 10.64
N ALA A 151 12.41 -2.13 11.03
CA ALA A 151 12.83 -2.36 12.41
C ALA A 151 12.11 -1.43 13.41
N ALA A 152 11.94 -0.15 13.07
CA ALA A 152 11.21 0.82 13.89
C ALA A 152 9.70 0.51 14.02
N GLN A 153 9.16 -0.39 13.22
CA GLN A 153 7.78 -0.86 13.28
C GLN A 153 7.64 -2.22 13.95
N GLY A 154 8.71 -2.75 14.55
CA GLY A 154 8.70 -4.02 15.28
C GLY A 154 8.92 -5.26 14.40
N TRP A 155 9.37 -5.09 13.15
CA TRP A 155 9.78 -6.22 12.34
C TRP A 155 11.07 -6.83 12.86
N GLU A 156 11.06 -8.15 13.05
CA GLU A 156 12.25 -8.91 13.41
C GLU A 156 13.12 -9.09 12.16
N LEU A 157 14.36 -8.61 12.24
CA LEU A 157 15.34 -8.74 11.18
C LEU A 157 16.09 -10.06 11.32
N GLU A 158 16.27 -10.78 10.21
CA GLU A 158 16.98 -12.08 10.18
C GLU A 158 16.48 -13.06 11.26
N PRO A 159 15.17 -13.35 11.35
CA PRO A 159 14.61 -14.17 12.41
C PRO A 159 15.32 -15.52 12.49
N GLN A 160 15.81 -15.89 13.68
CA GLN A 160 16.56 -17.13 13.90
C GLN A 160 17.82 -17.26 13.01
N GLN A 161 18.45 -16.13 12.64
CA GLN A 161 19.62 -16.07 11.75
C GLN A 161 19.37 -16.66 10.35
N ARG A 162 18.12 -16.71 9.92
CA ARG A 162 17.77 -17.17 8.56
C ARG A 162 18.19 -16.12 7.54
N ARG A 163 18.78 -16.60 6.46
CA ARG A 163 19.16 -15.78 5.31
C ARG A 163 18.23 -16.06 4.15
N CYS A 164 17.93 -15.06 3.33
CA CYS A 164 17.21 -15.26 2.08
C CYS A 164 18.15 -15.79 1.00
N ALA A 165 17.58 -16.57 0.07
CA ALA A 165 18.23 -16.99 -1.15
C ALA A 165 17.26 -16.79 -2.32
N PHE A 166 17.78 -16.29 -3.44
CA PHE A 166 17.01 -16.10 -4.66
C PHE A 166 17.56 -16.99 -5.76
N TRP A 167 16.66 -17.60 -6.51
CA TRP A 167 16.97 -18.24 -7.77
C TRP A 167 16.30 -17.44 -8.90
N TYR A 168 17.05 -17.19 -9.96
CA TYR A 168 16.54 -16.47 -11.13
C TYR A 168 16.48 -17.41 -12.32
N SER A 169 15.37 -17.33 -13.08
CA SER A 169 15.26 -18.05 -14.34
C SER A 169 16.30 -17.52 -15.31
N PRO A 170 17.02 -18.41 -16.04
CA PRO A 170 18.00 -18.03 -17.05
C PRO A 170 17.39 -17.25 -18.19
#